data_0b6d5048f437c95156e93020d5c4ed58
#
_entry.id   0b6d5048f437c95156e93020d5c4ed58
#
_cell.length_a   1.000
_cell.length_b   1.000
_cell.length_c   1.000
_cell.angle_alpha   90.00
_cell.angle_beta   90.00
_cell.angle_gamma   90.00
#
_symmetry.space_group_name_H-M   'P 1'
#
loop_
_entity.id
_entity.type
_entity.pdbx_description
1 polymer ?
#
loop_
_entity_poly.entity_id
_entity_poly.type
_entity_poly.pdbx_seq_one_letter_code
_entity_poly.pdbx_strand_id
1 'polypeptide(L)'
;MADSQSMRVSIALPQLADILSEYLKAVAGQEIAFVLVVQADKVAQYVSNTKREDGAELIESLLARWKAGRADIPAHYNPDLK
;
A
#
# COMPACT_ATOMS: atom_id res chain seq x y z
N MET A 1 2.22 -16.98 26.06
CA MET A 1 1.71 -15.71 25.66
C MET A 1 1.07 -15.76 24.28
N ALA A 2 -0.11 -15.22 24.16
CA ALA A 2 -0.78 -15.20 22.88
C ALA A 2 -0.07 -14.27 21.90
N ASP A 3 -0.19 -14.57 20.61
CA ASP A 3 0.35 -13.70 19.58
C ASP A 3 -0.30 -12.33 19.66
N SER A 4 0.50 -11.29 19.52
CA SER A 4 -0.05 -9.95 19.43
C SER A 4 -0.70 -9.75 18.07
N GLN A 5 -1.55 -8.76 17.98
CA GLN A 5 -2.18 -8.40 16.73
C GLN A 5 -1.11 -8.03 15.67
N SER A 6 -0.12 -7.24 16.08
CA SER A 6 0.91 -6.82 15.15
C SER A 6 1.76 -8.00 14.66
N MET A 7 1.99 -8.99 15.51
CA MET A 7 2.75 -10.17 15.10
C MET A 7 1.97 -10.98 14.05
N ARG A 8 0.68 -11.18 14.29
CA ARG A 8 -0.13 -11.93 13.35
C ARG A 8 -0.21 -11.23 11.99
N VAL A 9 -0.35 -9.92 12.01
CA VAL A 9 -0.37 -9.13 10.78
C VAL A 9 0.98 -9.23 10.07
N SER A 10 2.07 -9.09 10.81
CA SER A 10 3.41 -9.15 10.23
C SER A 10 3.67 -10.47 9.51
N ILE A 11 3.19 -11.56 10.10
CA ILE A 11 3.37 -12.89 9.51
C ILE A 11 2.54 -13.02 8.23
N ALA A 12 1.38 -12.41 8.19
CA ALA A 12 0.46 -12.53 7.06
C ALA A 12 0.80 -11.61 5.88
N LEU A 13 1.53 -10.53 6.12
CA LEU A 13 1.76 -9.53 5.09
C LEU A 13 2.44 -10.04 3.81
N PRO A 14 3.46 -10.91 3.89
CA PRO A 14 4.08 -11.41 2.66
C PRO A 14 3.10 -12.16 1.77
N GLN A 15 2.23 -12.97 2.36
CA GLN A 15 1.21 -13.68 1.59
C GLN A 15 0.20 -12.71 0.99
N LEU A 16 -0.18 -11.71 1.76
CA LEU A 16 -1.09 -10.68 1.27
C LEU A 16 -0.48 -9.92 0.09
N ALA A 17 0.82 -9.65 0.16
CA ALA A 17 1.50 -8.98 -0.95
C ALA A 17 1.42 -9.80 -2.23
N ASP A 18 1.61 -11.11 -2.12
CA ASP A 18 1.50 -11.99 -3.28
C ASP A 18 0.09 -11.97 -3.86
N ILE A 19 -0.91 -12.00 -3.00
CA ILE A 19 -2.30 -11.95 -3.44
C ILE A 19 -2.59 -10.63 -4.15
N LEU A 20 -2.15 -9.52 -3.58
CA LEU A 20 -2.35 -8.21 -4.18
C LEU A 20 -1.65 -8.08 -5.53
N SER A 21 -0.41 -8.55 -5.63
CA SER A 21 0.34 -8.51 -6.87
C SER A 21 -0.40 -9.25 -7.98
N GLU A 22 -0.87 -10.46 -7.67
CA GLU A 22 -1.57 -11.27 -8.66
C GLU A 22 -2.89 -10.65 -9.06
N TYR A 23 -3.63 -10.15 -8.07
CA TYR A 23 -4.93 -9.55 -8.34
C TYR A 23 -4.79 -8.30 -9.20
N LEU A 24 -3.88 -7.41 -8.83
CA LEU A 24 -3.68 -6.17 -9.56
C LEU A 24 -3.18 -6.44 -10.98
N LYS A 25 -2.30 -7.42 -11.14
CA LYS A 25 -1.81 -7.80 -12.45
C LYS A 25 -2.94 -8.32 -13.33
N ALA A 26 -3.82 -9.13 -12.75
CA ALA A 26 -4.96 -9.68 -13.50
C ALA A 26 -5.91 -8.58 -13.95
N VAL A 27 -6.15 -7.61 -13.10
CA VAL A 27 -7.07 -6.51 -13.40
C VAL A 27 -6.46 -5.56 -14.43
N ALA A 28 -5.19 -5.23 -14.28
CA ALA A 28 -4.55 -4.21 -15.09
C ALA A 28 -3.91 -4.76 -16.37
N GLY A 29 -3.66 -6.07 -16.43
CA GLY A 29 -2.97 -6.66 -17.56
C GLY A 29 -1.46 -6.50 -17.50
N GLN A 30 -0.94 -5.94 -16.42
CA GLN A 30 0.50 -5.76 -16.24
C GLN A 30 0.76 -5.59 -14.75
N GLU A 31 2.01 -5.70 -14.36
CA GLU A 31 2.38 -5.52 -12.97
C GLU A 31 2.14 -4.10 -12.52
N ILE A 32 1.56 -3.97 -11.33
CA ILE A 32 1.25 -2.67 -10.74
C ILE A 32 2.04 -2.55 -9.43
N ALA A 33 2.84 -1.50 -9.32
CA ALA A 33 3.60 -1.24 -8.11
C ALA A 33 2.65 -0.80 -7.00
N PHE A 34 2.89 -1.29 -5.79
CA PHE A 34 2.08 -0.86 -4.65
C PHE A 34 2.91 -0.85 -3.37
N VAL A 35 2.45 -0.06 -2.42
CA VAL A 35 2.91 -0.10 -1.05
C VAL A 35 1.67 -0.16 -0.19
N LEU A 36 1.56 -1.20 0.62
CA LEU A 36 0.46 -1.36 1.55
C LEU A 36 0.96 -1.07 2.95
N VAL A 37 0.36 -0.09 3.60
CA VAL A 37 0.71 0.28 4.97
C VAL A 37 -0.47 -0.06 5.86
N VAL A 38 -0.21 -0.77 6.94
CA VAL A 38 -1.24 -1.12 7.91
C VAL A 38 -0.78 -0.70 9.28
N GLN A 39 -1.73 -0.54 10.18
CA GLN A 39 -1.42 -0.23 11.58
C GLN A 39 -2.02 -1.32 12.44
N ALA A 40 -1.18 -1.97 13.23
CA ALA A 40 -1.62 -3.01 14.16
C ALA A 40 -0.92 -2.74 15.49
N ASP A 41 -1.69 -2.70 16.58
CA ASP A 41 -1.15 -2.38 17.91
C ASP A 41 -0.39 -1.05 17.89
N LYS A 42 -0.92 -0.08 17.13
CA LYS A 42 -0.32 1.26 16.99
C LYS A 42 1.05 1.25 16.34
N VAL A 43 1.41 0.16 15.68
CA VAL A 43 2.68 0.05 14.97
C VAL A 43 2.39 0.01 13.47
N ALA A 44 3.08 0.86 12.72
CA ALA A 44 2.94 0.87 11.27
C ALA A 44 3.79 -0.26 10.69
N GLN A 45 3.19 -1.03 9.80
CA GLN A 45 3.88 -2.09 9.08
C GLN A 45 3.55 -1.93 7.61
N TYR A 46 4.41 -2.45 6.76
CA TYR A 46 4.18 -2.31 5.34
C TYR A 46 4.70 -3.51 4.58
N VAL A 47 4.17 -3.66 3.38
CA VAL A 47 4.68 -4.61 2.41
C VAL A 47 4.57 -3.96 1.04
N SER A 48 5.50 -4.31 0.15
CA SER A 48 5.59 -3.66 -1.14
C SER A 48 6.13 -4.66 -2.16
N ASN A 49 5.78 -4.45 -3.41
CA ASN A 49 6.34 -5.24 -4.51
C ASN A 49 7.27 -4.40 -5.39
N THR A 50 7.71 -3.25 -4.91
CA THR A 50 8.56 -2.36 -5.68
C THR A 50 9.82 -2.03 -4.90
N LYS A 51 10.80 -1.44 -5.58
CA LYS A 51 12.04 -1.06 -4.93
C LYS A 51 11.76 -0.01 -3.86
N ARG A 52 12.61 0.03 -2.85
CA ARG A 52 12.44 0.96 -1.76
C ARG A 52 12.37 2.41 -2.24
N GLU A 53 13.23 2.78 -3.18
CA GLU A 53 13.25 4.14 -3.70
C GLU A 53 11.95 4.51 -4.41
N ASP A 54 11.43 3.57 -5.20
CA ASP A 54 10.19 3.80 -5.93
C ASP A 54 9.01 3.84 -4.97
N GLY A 55 9.03 3.00 -3.95
CA GLY A 55 7.99 3.00 -2.92
C GLY A 55 7.99 4.31 -2.14
N ALA A 56 9.17 4.81 -1.80
CA ALA A 56 9.29 6.08 -1.09
C ALA A 56 8.71 7.22 -1.91
N GLU A 57 8.99 7.23 -3.21
CA GLU A 57 8.48 8.25 -4.11
C GLU A 57 6.95 8.21 -4.19
N LEU A 58 6.40 7.00 -4.24
CA LEU A 58 4.96 6.81 -4.27
C LEU A 58 4.31 7.36 -3.01
N ILE A 59 4.88 7.04 -1.85
CA ILE A 59 4.35 7.53 -0.57
C ILE A 59 4.49 9.03 -0.45
N GLU A 60 5.64 9.57 -0.86
CA GLU A 60 5.87 11.01 -0.82
C GLU A 60 4.86 11.78 -1.66
N SER A 61 4.58 11.26 -2.83
CA SER A 61 3.62 11.88 -3.74
C SER A 61 2.23 11.97 -3.09
N LEU A 62 1.79 10.88 -2.46
CA LEU A 62 0.52 10.85 -1.77
C LEU A 62 0.52 11.79 -0.57
N LEU A 63 1.58 11.74 0.22
CA LEU A 63 1.70 12.57 1.42
C LEU A 63 1.69 14.05 1.06
N ALA A 64 2.35 14.41 -0.02
CA ALA A 64 2.38 15.81 -0.47
C ALA A 64 0.98 16.32 -0.77
N ARG A 65 0.15 15.47 -1.41
CA ARG A 65 -1.23 15.87 -1.70
C ARG A 65 -2.05 16.03 -0.42
N TRP A 66 -1.86 15.13 0.53
CA TRP A 66 -2.57 15.22 1.81
C TRP A 66 -2.17 16.50 2.54
N LYS A 67 -0.87 16.79 2.58
CA LYS A 67 -0.38 17.97 3.29
C LYS A 67 -0.82 19.27 2.62
N ALA A 68 -1.05 19.22 1.32
CA ALA A 68 -1.53 20.38 0.58
C ALA A 68 -3.03 20.62 0.79
N GLY A 69 -3.69 19.73 1.53
CA GLY A 69 -5.12 19.90 1.81
C GLY A 69 -6.03 19.60 0.64
N ARG A 70 -5.55 18.83 -0.32
CA ARG A 70 -6.37 18.48 -1.47
C ARG A 70 -7.41 17.45 -1.07
N ALA A 71 -8.61 17.60 -1.60
CA ALA A 71 -9.71 16.69 -1.28
C ALA A 71 -9.41 15.29 -1.79
N ASP A 72 -9.87 14.30 -1.02
CA ASP A 72 -9.78 12.91 -1.44
C ASP A 72 -10.73 12.66 -2.60
N ILE A 73 -10.27 11.87 -3.55
CA ILE A 73 -11.07 11.51 -4.71
C ILE A 73 -11.13 10.00 -4.77
N PRO A 74 -12.34 9.42 -4.98
CA PRO A 74 -12.42 7.95 -5.10
C PRO A 74 -11.47 7.43 -6.16
N ALA A 75 -10.89 6.27 -5.90
CA ALA A 75 -9.87 5.72 -6.77
C ALA A 75 -10.30 5.63 -8.22
N HIS A 76 -11.55 5.20 -8.46
CA HIS A 76 -12.05 5.03 -9.81
C HIS A 76 -12.35 6.36 -10.52
N TYR A 77 -12.21 7.47 -9.84
CA TYR A 77 -12.56 8.79 -10.36
C TYR A 77 -11.47 9.82 -10.07
N ASN A 78 -10.24 9.38 -9.96
CA ASN A 78 -9.13 10.26 -9.58
C ASN A 78 -8.58 10.97 -10.83
N PRO A 79 -8.75 12.29 -10.95
CA PRO A 79 -8.25 13.02 -12.12
C PRO A 79 -6.73 13.02 -12.21
N ASP A 80 -6.04 12.77 -11.10
CA ASP A 80 -4.57 12.71 -11.11
C ASP A 80 -4.05 11.51 -11.90
N LEU A 81 -4.94 10.57 -12.20
CA LEU A 81 -4.57 9.38 -12.97
C LEU A 81 -4.74 9.57 -14.48
N LYS A 82 -5.22 10.69 -14.89
CA LYS A 82 -5.45 10.98 -16.31
C LYS A 82 -4.16 11.33 -17.03
#